data_7cfbe33470b3f1bf1a6a74c2b5347027
#
_entry.id   7cfbe33470b3f1bf1a6a74c2b5347027
#
_cell.length_a   1.000
_cell.length_b   1.000
_cell.length_c   1.000
_cell.angle_alpha   90.00
_cell.angle_beta   90.00
_cell.angle_gamma   90.00
#
_symmetry.space_group_name_H-M   'P 1'
#
loop_
_entity.id
_entity.type
_entity.pdbx_description
1 polymer ?
#
loop_
_entity_poly.entity_id
_entity_poly.type
_entity_poly.pdbx_seq_one_letter_code
_entity_poly.pdbx_strand_id
1 'polypeptide(L)'
;MNGQMMQQPLLISSLLVHAERHHGEQEVVTRRVEGDIHRETYREMAARARRMAKALAALGVRPSDRVATLAWNTYRHMELYYAVSGSGAVLHTLNPRLHPDQVVYIADHAEDQVLFFDLTFLPLVQAVAARCKTVKHWVLMSDRAHMPTGEAAARIPGLLCFEELIEGQDDRYTWPSFDENHASSLCYTSGTTGNPKGVLYSHRSTVLHTFAISMPDALSVSANDSILPVVPMFHVNAWGLPYAACMNGAKLVFPGAGLDGKNLYELFEAEKVTVSAGVPTVWQGLLAYVEANGLKFSTMRRTVIGGSACPPAMLRKFGDTYDVHVLHAWGMTEMSPVGTVAAFKPRHMGLSKEEQYGVMSKQGRAVYGVDLKIVDEKGEELPWGTETSGDVLVKGPWILNQYFKGEGGDPLVDGWFPTGDVARMDADGYMQITDRSKDVIKSGGEWIGSIDLENIAMAHPAVAMAACIAAPHPKWDERPLLVVMKKPGAEATREEILGFFEGKIAKWWTPDDVVFVDAIPLGATGKMQKNKLREQFKQHVLPTV
;
A
#
# COMPACT_ATOMS: atom_id res chain seq x y z
N MET A 1 -33.04 15.31 -19.75
CA MET A 1 -32.18 16.07 -20.69
C MET A 1 -30.74 15.78 -20.29
N ASN A 2 -29.91 15.27 -21.21
CA ASN A 2 -28.51 14.99 -20.90
C ASN A 2 -27.65 16.27 -21.07
N GLY A 3 -26.53 16.35 -20.32
CA GLY A 3 -25.54 17.41 -20.51
C GLY A 3 -24.93 17.35 -21.92
N GLN A 4 -24.47 18.49 -22.42
CA GLN A 4 -23.96 18.66 -23.80
C GLN A 4 -22.43 18.85 -23.84
N MET A 5 -21.71 18.23 -22.86
CA MET A 5 -20.25 18.24 -22.85
C MET A 5 -19.68 17.08 -23.66
N MET A 6 -18.43 17.24 -24.12
CA MET A 6 -17.73 16.17 -24.85
C MET A 6 -17.67 14.89 -24.03
N GLN A 7 -17.90 13.76 -24.67
CA GLN A 7 -17.81 12.42 -24.07
C GLN A 7 -16.40 11.84 -24.29
N GLN A 8 -15.39 12.48 -23.65
CA GLN A 8 -14.02 11.98 -23.71
C GLN A 8 -13.78 10.99 -22.57
N PRO A 9 -13.36 9.74 -22.85
CA PRO A 9 -13.19 8.74 -21.81
C PRO A 9 -11.98 9.05 -20.93
N LEU A 10 -12.10 8.73 -19.64
CA LEU A 10 -11.05 8.86 -18.63
C LEU A 10 -10.08 7.65 -18.74
N LEU A 11 -9.11 7.73 -19.64
CA LEU A 11 -8.13 6.69 -19.88
C LEU A 11 -6.79 7.01 -19.21
N ILE A 12 -6.13 5.99 -18.65
CA ILE A 12 -4.80 6.12 -18.03
C ILE A 12 -3.77 6.67 -19.02
N SER A 13 -3.84 6.28 -20.29
CA SER A 13 -2.96 6.81 -21.34
C SER A 13 -3.00 8.34 -21.46
N SER A 14 -4.13 8.98 -21.12
CA SER A 14 -4.26 10.44 -21.16
C SER A 14 -3.36 11.13 -20.13
N LEU A 15 -3.07 10.48 -18.99
CA LEU A 15 -2.16 11.00 -17.97
C LEU A 15 -0.73 11.10 -18.51
N LEU A 16 -0.26 10.06 -19.20
CA LEU A 16 1.06 10.04 -19.81
C LEU A 16 1.18 11.07 -20.95
N VAL A 17 0.14 11.16 -21.81
CA VAL A 17 0.08 12.16 -22.89
C VAL A 17 0.11 13.56 -22.32
N HIS A 18 -0.58 13.82 -21.21
CA HIS A 18 -0.53 15.11 -20.50
C HIS A 18 0.88 15.40 -19.96
N ALA A 19 1.50 14.43 -19.27
CA ALA A 19 2.85 14.57 -18.74
C ALA A 19 3.88 14.86 -19.86
N GLU A 20 3.84 14.09 -20.94
CA GLU A 20 4.72 14.28 -22.09
C GLU A 20 4.57 15.68 -22.71
N ARG A 21 3.34 16.15 -22.88
CA ARG A 21 3.04 17.41 -23.56
C ARG A 21 3.34 18.65 -22.73
N HIS A 22 3.00 18.61 -21.45
CA HIS A 22 3.04 19.79 -20.57
C HIS A 22 4.20 19.77 -19.57
N HIS A 23 4.79 18.61 -19.30
CA HIS A 23 5.87 18.38 -18.33
C HIS A 23 6.98 17.49 -18.90
N GLY A 24 7.16 17.49 -20.22
CA GLY A 24 8.02 16.57 -20.94
C GLY A 24 9.49 16.58 -20.51
N GLU A 25 9.97 17.67 -19.91
CA GLU A 25 11.33 17.82 -19.40
C GLU A 25 11.49 17.37 -17.94
N GLN A 26 10.39 17.05 -17.25
CA GLN A 26 10.46 16.62 -15.85
C GLN A 26 11.08 15.24 -15.74
N GLU A 27 11.95 15.07 -14.74
CA GLU A 27 12.73 13.85 -14.58
C GLU A 27 11.95 12.71 -13.90
N VAL A 28 12.25 11.50 -14.37
CA VAL A 28 12.00 10.23 -13.69
C VAL A 28 13.37 9.60 -13.38
N VAL A 29 13.67 9.44 -12.10
CA VAL A 29 14.98 8.95 -11.63
C VAL A 29 14.79 7.58 -10.98
N THR A 30 15.66 6.64 -11.29
CA THR A 30 15.62 5.30 -10.72
C THR A 30 16.98 4.84 -10.26
N ARG A 31 17.10 4.38 -9.02
CA ARG A 31 18.21 3.49 -8.64
C ARG A 31 17.89 2.11 -9.21
N ARG A 32 18.58 1.73 -10.27
CA ARG A 32 18.32 0.46 -10.95
C ARG A 32 18.68 -0.74 -10.08
N VAL A 33 18.07 -1.87 -10.38
CA VAL A 33 18.40 -3.16 -9.77
C VAL A 33 19.84 -3.57 -10.11
N GLU A 34 20.35 -3.12 -11.25
CA GLU A 34 21.73 -3.27 -11.70
C GLU A 34 22.74 -2.47 -10.88
N GLY A 35 22.30 -1.49 -10.07
CA GLY A 35 23.10 -0.78 -9.06
C GLY A 35 23.45 0.67 -9.38
N ASP A 36 23.24 1.13 -10.60
CA ASP A 36 23.48 2.53 -11.00
C ASP A 36 22.22 3.39 -10.95
N ILE A 37 22.35 4.67 -11.27
CA ILE A 37 21.23 5.62 -11.37
C ILE A 37 20.87 5.83 -12.84
N HIS A 38 19.64 5.49 -13.20
CA HIS A 38 19.03 5.84 -14.47
C HIS A 38 18.23 7.13 -14.35
N ARG A 39 18.34 7.98 -15.37
CA ARG A 39 17.55 9.22 -15.50
C ARG A 39 16.93 9.27 -16.87
N GLU A 40 15.66 9.58 -16.91
CA GLU A 40 14.92 9.87 -18.11
C GLU A 40 13.92 10.99 -17.83
N THR A 41 13.37 11.58 -18.87
CA THR A 41 12.31 12.58 -18.80
C THR A 41 10.95 11.93 -19.09
N TYR A 42 9.85 12.61 -18.74
CA TYR A 42 8.51 12.12 -19.13
C TYR A 42 8.36 11.95 -20.64
N ARG A 43 9.07 12.75 -21.45
CA ARG A 43 9.08 12.59 -22.91
C ARG A 43 9.74 11.29 -23.33
N GLU A 44 10.88 10.97 -22.76
CA GLU A 44 11.60 9.72 -23.03
C GLU A 44 10.82 8.51 -22.53
N MET A 45 10.28 8.59 -21.32
CA MET A 45 9.41 7.53 -20.76
C MET A 45 8.20 7.27 -21.64
N ALA A 46 7.53 8.33 -22.14
CA ALA A 46 6.39 8.19 -23.03
C ALA A 46 6.76 7.53 -24.37
N ALA A 47 7.91 7.89 -24.94
CA ALA A 47 8.43 7.26 -26.15
C ALA A 47 8.72 5.76 -25.91
N ARG A 48 9.36 5.42 -24.79
CA ARG A 48 9.68 4.04 -24.42
C ARG A 48 8.41 3.22 -24.12
N ALA A 49 7.41 3.81 -23.43
CA ALA A 49 6.11 3.17 -23.20
C ALA A 49 5.39 2.85 -24.52
N ARG A 50 5.43 3.74 -25.53
CA ARG A 50 4.87 3.49 -26.86
C ARG A 50 5.60 2.35 -27.59
N ARG A 51 6.93 2.30 -27.52
CA ARG A 51 7.73 1.18 -28.07
C ARG A 51 7.35 -0.14 -27.39
N MET A 52 7.20 -0.15 -26.05
CA MET A 52 6.77 -1.33 -25.32
C MET A 52 5.34 -1.76 -25.69
N ALA A 53 4.40 -0.83 -25.90
CA ALA A 53 3.06 -1.17 -26.37
C ALA A 53 3.08 -1.89 -27.73
N LYS A 54 3.98 -1.49 -28.65
CA LYS A 54 4.20 -2.20 -29.91
C LYS A 54 4.83 -3.57 -29.71
N ALA A 55 5.82 -3.68 -28.81
CA ALA A 55 6.46 -4.95 -28.48
C ALA A 55 5.45 -5.95 -27.89
N LEU A 56 4.56 -5.49 -27.01
CA LEU A 56 3.47 -6.32 -26.47
C LEU A 56 2.52 -6.82 -27.55
N ALA A 57 2.15 -5.97 -28.51
CA ALA A 57 1.33 -6.39 -29.65
C ALA A 57 2.06 -7.42 -30.52
N ALA A 58 3.39 -7.26 -30.73
CA ALA A 58 4.21 -8.23 -31.46
C ALA A 58 4.33 -9.59 -30.71
N LEU A 59 4.29 -9.59 -29.38
CA LEU A 59 4.19 -10.81 -28.56
C LEU A 59 2.78 -11.42 -28.55
N GLY A 60 1.81 -10.82 -29.24
CA GLY A 60 0.45 -11.32 -29.35
C GLY A 60 -0.48 -10.92 -28.21
N VAL A 61 -0.09 -9.96 -27.38
CA VAL A 61 -0.95 -9.40 -26.32
C VAL A 61 -2.11 -8.63 -26.95
N ARG A 62 -3.31 -8.91 -26.49
CA ARG A 62 -4.58 -8.32 -26.95
C ARG A 62 -5.25 -7.51 -25.84
N PRO A 63 -6.22 -6.65 -26.17
CA PRO A 63 -7.05 -6.02 -25.15
C PRO A 63 -7.65 -7.05 -24.19
N SER A 64 -7.68 -6.70 -22.90
CA SER A 64 -8.09 -7.57 -21.77
C SER A 64 -7.14 -8.71 -21.41
N ASP A 65 -6.07 -8.98 -22.14
CA ASP A 65 -5.04 -9.93 -21.69
C ASP A 65 -4.32 -9.36 -20.46
N ARG A 66 -3.95 -10.24 -19.52
CA ARG A 66 -3.19 -9.84 -18.33
C ARG A 66 -1.70 -9.98 -18.62
N VAL A 67 -0.99 -8.90 -18.27
CA VAL A 67 0.46 -8.80 -18.34
C VAL A 67 0.99 -8.62 -16.93
N ALA A 68 1.65 -9.64 -16.42
CA ALA A 68 2.12 -9.69 -15.04
C ALA A 68 3.47 -9.01 -14.86
N THR A 69 3.70 -8.46 -13.66
CA THR A 69 4.99 -7.91 -13.23
C THR A 69 5.39 -8.45 -11.86
N LEU A 70 6.65 -8.90 -11.72
CA LEU A 70 7.33 -9.17 -10.46
C LEU A 70 8.47 -8.16 -10.35
N ALA A 71 8.19 -6.95 -9.87
CA ALA A 71 9.09 -5.83 -10.03
C ALA A 71 9.08 -4.88 -8.84
N TRP A 72 10.23 -4.24 -8.60
CA TRP A 72 10.39 -3.11 -7.70
C TRP A 72 9.84 -1.82 -8.32
N ASN A 73 9.90 -0.72 -7.56
CA ASN A 73 9.63 0.61 -8.07
C ASN A 73 10.79 1.05 -8.95
N THR A 74 10.62 0.97 -10.26
CA THR A 74 11.64 1.31 -11.27
C THR A 74 11.00 1.98 -12.48
N TYR A 75 11.80 2.66 -13.31
CA TYR A 75 11.34 3.28 -14.54
C TYR A 75 10.74 2.27 -15.52
N ARG A 76 11.33 1.07 -15.68
CA ARG A 76 10.78 0.01 -16.56
C ARG A 76 9.41 -0.45 -16.09
N HIS A 77 9.22 -0.56 -14.77
CA HIS A 77 7.89 -0.89 -14.21
C HIS A 77 6.90 0.23 -14.48
N MET A 78 7.33 1.50 -14.37
CA MET A 78 6.51 2.66 -14.70
C MET A 78 6.11 2.70 -16.18
N GLU A 79 7.03 2.39 -17.10
CA GLU A 79 6.75 2.27 -18.52
C GLU A 79 5.68 1.20 -18.80
N LEU A 80 5.73 0.05 -18.11
CA LEU A 80 4.72 -1.01 -18.20
C LEU A 80 3.35 -0.56 -17.70
N TYR A 81 3.28 0.29 -16.68
CA TYR A 81 2.01 0.84 -16.18
C TYR A 81 1.20 1.50 -17.31
N TYR A 82 1.88 2.21 -18.18
CA TYR A 82 1.26 2.92 -19.28
C TYR A 82 1.20 2.10 -20.58
N ALA A 83 2.23 1.34 -20.88
CA ALA A 83 2.26 0.52 -22.09
C ALA A 83 1.16 -0.56 -22.08
N VAL A 84 1.00 -1.24 -20.96
CA VAL A 84 0.00 -2.30 -20.80
C VAL A 84 -1.41 -1.70 -20.74
N SER A 85 -1.69 -0.88 -19.74
CA SER A 85 -3.03 -0.34 -19.56
C SER A 85 -3.44 0.56 -20.73
N GLY A 86 -2.52 1.40 -21.25
CA GLY A 86 -2.79 2.29 -22.37
C GLY A 86 -3.11 1.57 -23.68
N SER A 87 -2.63 0.34 -23.88
CA SER A 87 -2.97 -0.49 -25.05
C SER A 87 -4.29 -1.27 -24.88
N GLY A 88 -4.95 -1.17 -23.73
CA GLY A 88 -6.18 -1.90 -23.41
C GLY A 88 -5.96 -3.29 -22.83
N ALA A 89 -4.72 -3.69 -22.55
CA ALA A 89 -4.41 -4.88 -21.76
C ALA A 89 -4.50 -4.54 -20.25
N VAL A 90 -4.42 -5.53 -19.39
CA VAL A 90 -4.56 -5.38 -17.94
C VAL A 90 -3.22 -5.60 -17.27
N LEU A 91 -2.68 -4.58 -16.62
CA LEU A 91 -1.46 -4.70 -15.82
C LEU A 91 -1.76 -5.52 -14.56
N HIS A 92 -1.09 -6.63 -14.37
CA HIS A 92 -1.22 -7.46 -13.17
C HIS A 92 0.05 -7.39 -12.33
N THR A 93 -0.01 -6.71 -11.19
CA THR A 93 1.15 -6.56 -10.32
C THR A 93 1.18 -7.67 -9.27
N LEU A 94 2.18 -8.55 -9.34
CA LEU A 94 2.41 -9.65 -8.42
C LEU A 94 3.31 -9.19 -7.26
N ASN A 95 2.95 -9.56 -6.05
CA ASN A 95 3.80 -9.32 -4.89
C ASN A 95 4.96 -10.35 -4.85
N PRO A 96 6.22 -9.93 -5.05
CA PRO A 96 7.35 -10.85 -5.11
C PRO A 96 7.76 -11.45 -3.76
N ARG A 97 7.12 -11.03 -2.67
CA ARG A 97 7.34 -11.58 -1.32
C ARG A 97 6.41 -12.74 -0.97
N LEU A 98 5.57 -13.15 -1.92
CA LEU A 98 4.69 -14.31 -1.76
C LEU A 98 5.47 -15.61 -1.91
N HIS A 99 4.92 -16.68 -1.31
CA HIS A 99 5.47 -18.03 -1.52
C HIS A 99 5.34 -18.44 -3.00
N PRO A 100 6.31 -19.18 -3.57
CA PRO A 100 6.26 -19.61 -4.97
C PRO A 100 4.93 -20.25 -5.39
N ASP A 101 4.32 -21.08 -4.53
CA ASP A 101 3.02 -21.70 -4.82
C ASP A 101 1.88 -20.68 -4.98
N GLN A 102 1.93 -19.60 -4.20
CA GLN A 102 0.95 -18.50 -4.33
C GLN A 102 1.18 -17.72 -5.63
N VAL A 103 2.44 -17.49 -6.02
CA VAL A 103 2.77 -16.85 -7.30
C VAL A 103 2.23 -17.67 -8.48
N VAL A 104 2.45 -18.99 -8.47
CA VAL A 104 1.89 -19.89 -9.51
C VAL A 104 0.37 -19.83 -9.52
N TYR A 105 -0.27 -19.97 -8.35
CA TYR A 105 -1.72 -19.91 -8.26
C TYR A 105 -2.27 -18.60 -8.84
N ILE A 106 -1.71 -17.47 -8.43
CA ILE A 106 -2.20 -16.15 -8.85
C ILE A 106 -1.99 -15.93 -10.34
N ALA A 107 -0.81 -16.30 -10.89
CA ALA A 107 -0.50 -16.15 -12.30
C ALA A 107 -1.44 -16.99 -13.19
N ASP A 108 -1.68 -18.26 -12.82
CA ASP A 108 -2.59 -19.13 -13.54
C ASP A 108 -4.06 -18.72 -13.37
N HIS A 109 -4.45 -18.28 -12.16
CA HIS A 109 -5.80 -17.79 -11.91
C HIS A 109 -6.10 -16.50 -12.68
N ALA A 110 -5.14 -15.58 -12.74
CA ALA A 110 -5.24 -14.37 -13.56
C ALA A 110 -5.15 -14.67 -15.07
N GLU A 111 -4.68 -15.85 -15.46
CA GLU A 111 -4.42 -16.23 -16.86
C GLU A 111 -3.40 -15.26 -17.51
N ASP A 112 -2.31 -14.98 -16.80
CA ASP A 112 -1.26 -14.10 -17.29
C ASP A 112 -0.62 -14.63 -18.58
N GLN A 113 -0.48 -13.78 -19.61
CA GLN A 113 0.08 -14.14 -20.90
C GLN A 113 1.57 -13.85 -20.99
N VAL A 114 2.02 -12.77 -20.38
CA VAL A 114 3.41 -12.32 -20.30
C VAL A 114 3.73 -12.01 -18.85
N LEU A 115 4.94 -12.38 -18.41
CA LEU A 115 5.42 -12.01 -17.08
C LEU A 115 6.77 -11.30 -17.20
N PHE A 116 6.79 -10.04 -16.77
CA PHE A 116 7.98 -9.22 -16.62
C PHE A 116 8.53 -9.34 -15.20
N PHE A 117 9.85 -9.38 -15.03
CA PHE A 117 10.43 -9.47 -13.68
C PHE A 117 11.80 -8.80 -13.59
N ASP A 118 12.10 -8.24 -12.40
CA ASP A 118 13.41 -7.68 -12.10
C ASP A 118 14.46 -8.77 -11.81
N LEU A 119 15.72 -8.47 -12.06
CA LEU A 119 16.86 -9.38 -11.90
C LEU A 119 16.95 -10.02 -10.51
N THR A 120 16.58 -9.29 -9.46
CA THR A 120 16.51 -9.81 -8.07
C THR A 120 15.56 -11.00 -7.92
N PHE A 121 14.55 -11.11 -8.77
CA PHE A 121 13.55 -12.19 -8.71
C PHE A 121 13.84 -13.35 -9.65
N LEU A 122 15.01 -13.35 -10.29
CA LEU A 122 15.44 -14.46 -11.15
C LEU A 122 15.32 -15.83 -10.47
N PRO A 123 15.80 -16.02 -9.20
CA PRO A 123 15.66 -17.33 -8.53
C PRO A 123 14.20 -17.74 -8.32
N LEU A 124 13.31 -16.78 -7.98
CA LEU A 124 11.89 -17.04 -7.82
C LEU A 124 11.26 -17.47 -9.16
N VAL A 125 11.55 -16.75 -10.25
CA VAL A 125 11.03 -17.06 -11.58
C VAL A 125 11.53 -18.41 -12.06
N GLN A 126 12.80 -18.75 -11.85
CA GLN A 126 13.35 -20.08 -12.16
C GLN A 126 12.61 -21.22 -11.42
N ALA A 127 12.13 -20.96 -10.20
CA ALA A 127 11.38 -21.94 -9.41
C ALA A 127 9.91 -22.11 -9.88
N VAL A 128 9.32 -21.09 -10.52
CA VAL A 128 7.90 -21.08 -10.88
C VAL A 128 7.64 -21.22 -12.38
N ALA A 129 8.60 -20.88 -13.26
CA ALA A 129 8.38 -20.77 -14.71
C ALA A 129 7.82 -22.05 -15.34
N ALA A 130 8.37 -23.21 -14.99
CA ALA A 130 7.89 -24.51 -15.50
C ALA A 130 6.51 -24.93 -14.93
N ARG A 131 6.01 -24.23 -13.92
CA ARG A 131 4.78 -24.56 -13.20
C ARG A 131 3.61 -23.67 -13.62
N CYS A 132 3.87 -22.45 -14.07
CA CYS A 132 2.86 -21.52 -14.59
C CYS A 132 2.40 -22.00 -15.97
N LYS A 133 1.10 -22.27 -16.12
CA LYS A 133 0.51 -22.89 -17.32
C LYS A 133 0.08 -21.86 -18.37
N THR A 134 -0.17 -20.64 -17.96
CA THR A 134 -0.76 -19.59 -18.82
C THR A 134 0.27 -18.64 -19.40
N VAL A 135 1.39 -18.46 -18.72
CA VAL A 135 2.47 -17.52 -19.11
C VAL A 135 3.20 -18.07 -20.34
N LYS A 136 3.12 -17.32 -21.45
CA LYS A 136 3.74 -17.68 -22.74
C LYS A 136 5.12 -17.03 -22.91
N HIS A 137 5.32 -15.85 -22.33
CA HIS A 137 6.55 -15.08 -22.50
C HIS A 137 7.06 -14.61 -21.15
N TRP A 138 8.36 -14.82 -20.92
CA TRP A 138 9.09 -14.41 -19.75
C TRP A 138 10.07 -13.31 -20.14
N VAL A 139 9.98 -12.14 -19.50
CA VAL A 139 10.78 -10.98 -19.86
C VAL A 139 11.55 -10.49 -18.64
N LEU A 140 12.87 -10.54 -18.70
CA LEU A 140 13.72 -9.92 -17.69
C LEU A 140 13.78 -8.40 -17.94
N MET A 141 13.44 -7.62 -16.93
CA MET A 141 13.45 -6.16 -16.95
C MET A 141 14.89 -5.65 -16.77
N SER A 142 15.73 -5.92 -17.77
CA SER A 142 17.14 -5.58 -17.76
C SER A 142 17.65 -5.26 -19.18
N ASP A 143 18.93 -4.91 -19.27
CA ASP A 143 19.65 -4.75 -20.53
C ASP A 143 20.42 -6.03 -20.89
N ARG A 144 20.93 -6.09 -22.12
CA ARG A 144 21.68 -7.25 -22.64
C ARG A 144 22.90 -7.62 -21.78
N ALA A 145 23.57 -6.63 -21.20
CA ALA A 145 24.78 -6.86 -20.43
C ALA A 145 24.53 -7.64 -19.11
N HIS A 146 23.31 -7.53 -18.59
CA HIS A 146 22.90 -8.16 -17.33
C HIS A 146 21.99 -9.40 -17.54
N MET A 147 21.83 -9.84 -18.80
CA MET A 147 21.06 -11.08 -19.07
C MET A 147 21.81 -12.31 -18.53
N PRO A 148 21.10 -13.24 -17.86
CA PRO A 148 21.70 -14.48 -17.42
C PRO A 148 22.12 -15.33 -18.61
N THR A 149 23.21 -16.10 -18.46
CA THR A 149 23.74 -17.00 -19.50
C THR A 149 23.79 -18.44 -19.00
N GLY A 150 24.03 -19.36 -19.91
CA GLY A 150 24.21 -20.77 -19.59
C GLY A 150 23.01 -21.41 -18.90
N GLU A 151 23.27 -22.19 -17.86
CA GLU A 151 22.25 -22.94 -17.12
C GLU A 151 21.20 -22.04 -16.44
N ALA A 152 21.60 -20.84 -16.01
CA ALA A 152 20.70 -19.89 -15.36
C ALA A 152 19.61 -19.39 -16.32
N ALA A 153 19.95 -19.13 -17.59
CA ALA A 153 18.98 -18.76 -18.63
C ALA A 153 18.11 -19.96 -19.06
N ALA A 154 18.70 -21.15 -19.16
CA ALA A 154 18.03 -22.35 -19.65
C ALA A 154 16.85 -22.81 -18.79
N ARG A 155 16.78 -22.37 -17.51
CA ARG A 155 15.67 -22.69 -16.59
C ARG A 155 14.39 -21.92 -16.88
N ILE A 156 14.46 -20.87 -17.72
CA ILE A 156 13.28 -20.05 -18.08
C ILE A 156 13.10 -20.15 -19.59
N PRO A 157 12.06 -20.85 -20.06
CA PRO A 157 11.84 -21.07 -21.50
C PRO A 157 11.66 -19.76 -22.27
N GLY A 158 12.48 -19.55 -23.31
CA GLY A 158 12.35 -18.39 -24.19
C GLY A 158 12.51 -17.03 -23.50
N LEU A 159 13.42 -16.95 -22.50
CA LEU A 159 13.67 -15.71 -21.75
C LEU A 159 14.05 -14.55 -22.67
N LEU A 160 13.28 -13.47 -22.60
CA LEU A 160 13.45 -12.24 -23.37
C LEU A 160 14.07 -11.12 -22.53
N CYS A 161 14.73 -10.18 -23.20
CA CYS A 161 15.30 -8.97 -22.61
C CYS A 161 14.39 -7.77 -22.86
N PHE A 162 14.09 -6.99 -21.82
CA PHE A 162 13.23 -5.80 -21.90
C PHE A 162 13.76 -4.77 -22.91
N GLU A 163 15.06 -4.39 -22.80
CA GLU A 163 15.63 -3.37 -23.67
C GLU A 163 15.67 -3.84 -25.13
N GLU A 164 15.95 -5.12 -25.40
CA GLU A 164 15.93 -5.66 -26.75
C GLU A 164 14.54 -5.67 -27.39
N LEU A 165 13.49 -5.86 -26.60
CA LEU A 165 12.12 -5.80 -27.09
C LEU A 165 11.75 -4.40 -27.60
N ILE A 166 12.21 -3.36 -26.93
CA ILE A 166 11.88 -1.98 -27.32
C ILE A 166 12.85 -1.40 -28.36
N GLU A 167 14.10 -1.85 -28.43
CA GLU A 167 15.08 -1.42 -29.45
C GLU A 167 14.56 -1.68 -30.88
N GLY A 168 13.85 -2.77 -31.10
CA GLY A 168 13.28 -3.13 -32.40
C GLY A 168 12.04 -2.31 -32.81
N GLN A 169 11.57 -1.39 -31.96
CA GLN A 169 10.34 -0.64 -32.17
C GLN A 169 10.59 0.88 -32.34
N ASP A 170 9.83 1.52 -33.22
CA ASP A 170 9.73 2.97 -33.25
C ASP A 170 8.69 3.46 -32.23
N ASP A 171 8.71 4.76 -31.89
CA ASP A 171 7.83 5.38 -30.89
C ASP A 171 6.51 5.96 -31.47
N ARG A 172 6.22 5.70 -32.75
CA ARG A 172 4.99 6.12 -33.40
C ARG A 172 3.86 5.14 -33.07
N TYR A 173 3.16 5.43 -31.99
CA TYR A 173 2.02 4.65 -31.50
C TYR A 173 0.88 5.57 -31.09
N THR A 174 -0.31 5.34 -31.60
CA THR A 174 -1.52 6.04 -31.21
C THR A 174 -2.25 5.21 -30.15
N TRP A 175 -2.37 5.79 -28.96
CA TRP A 175 -3.13 5.13 -27.90
C TRP A 175 -4.58 4.91 -28.35
N PRO A 176 -5.10 3.68 -28.26
CA PRO A 176 -6.49 3.41 -28.61
C PRO A 176 -7.46 4.11 -27.64
N SER A 177 -8.63 4.47 -28.15
CA SER A 177 -9.74 4.97 -27.36
C SER A 177 -10.78 3.89 -27.18
N PHE A 178 -11.22 3.67 -25.96
CA PHE A 178 -12.20 2.64 -25.58
C PHE A 178 -13.01 3.09 -24.35
N ASP A 179 -13.96 2.26 -23.89
CA ASP A 179 -14.78 2.56 -22.72
C ASP A 179 -13.90 2.71 -21.47
N GLU A 180 -14.06 3.80 -20.73
CA GLU A 180 -13.34 4.08 -19.49
C GLU A 180 -13.58 3.05 -18.38
N ASN A 181 -14.65 2.27 -18.45
CA ASN A 181 -14.93 1.17 -17.55
C ASN A 181 -14.12 -0.11 -17.88
N HIS A 182 -13.37 -0.11 -18.97
CA HIS A 182 -12.46 -1.21 -19.29
C HIS A 182 -11.43 -1.41 -18.18
N ALA A 183 -11.05 -2.68 -17.94
CA ALA A 183 -10.08 -3.02 -16.93
C ALA A 183 -8.70 -2.46 -17.27
N SER A 184 -8.01 -1.89 -16.27
CA SER A 184 -6.69 -1.29 -16.42
C SER A 184 -5.60 -2.06 -15.67
N SER A 185 -5.91 -2.48 -14.45
CA SER A 185 -4.95 -3.23 -13.63
C SER A 185 -5.64 -4.18 -12.67
N LEU A 186 -4.90 -5.20 -12.24
CA LEU A 186 -5.33 -6.27 -11.35
C LEU A 186 -4.34 -6.38 -10.20
N CYS A 187 -4.83 -6.32 -8.96
CA CYS A 187 -4.05 -6.57 -7.76
C CYS A 187 -4.72 -7.64 -6.89
N TYR A 188 -3.93 -8.57 -6.35
CA TYR A 188 -4.47 -9.56 -5.43
C TYR A 188 -4.33 -9.13 -3.98
N THR A 189 -5.35 -9.43 -3.18
CA THR A 189 -5.31 -9.24 -1.73
C THR A 189 -4.37 -10.23 -1.08
N SER A 190 -3.91 -9.95 0.15
CA SER A 190 -2.94 -10.80 0.86
C SER A 190 -3.50 -12.14 1.38
N GLY A 191 -4.80 -12.42 1.18
CA GLY A 191 -5.42 -13.71 1.48
C GLY A 191 -5.23 -14.19 2.93
N THR A 192 -5.59 -13.38 3.92
CA THR A 192 -5.43 -13.77 5.34
C THR A 192 -6.35 -14.93 5.78
N THR A 193 -7.37 -15.25 4.97
CA THR A 193 -8.40 -16.27 5.28
C THR A 193 -8.77 -17.10 4.05
N GLY A 194 -7.78 -17.60 3.30
CA GLY A 194 -8.01 -18.40 2.10
C GLY A 194 -7.10 -17.99 0.94
N ASN A 195 -7.46 -18.38 -0.28
CA ASN A 195 -6.73 -17.96 -1.46
C ASN A 195 -6.81 -16.43 -1.65
N PRO A 196 -5.74 -15.77 -2.13
CA PRO A 196 -5.79 -14.36 -2.51
C PRO A 196 -6.88 -14.10 -3.55
N LYS A 197 -7.66 -13.03 -3.37
CA LYS A 197 -8.71 -12.61 -4.31
C LYS A 197 -8.21 -11.47 -5.17
N GLY A 198 -8.57 -11.48 -6.45
CA GLY A 198 -8.23 -10.42 -7.39
C GLY A 198 -9.17 -9.21 -7.29
N VAL A 199 -8.61 -8.02 -7.31
CA VAL A 199 -9.33 -6.73 -7.42
C VAL A 199 -8.98 -6.11 -8.76
N LEU A 200 -9.97 -5.96 -9.62
CA LEU A 200 -9.82 -5.49 -10.99
C LEU A 200 -10.25 -4.03 -11.10
N TYR A 201 -9.28 -3.13 -11.29
CA TYR A 201 -9.52 -1.69 -11.41
C TYR A 201 -9.86 -1.31 -12.87
N SER A 202 -10.78 -0.35 -13.05
CA SER A 202 -11.04 0.25 -14.35
C SER A 202 -10.14 1.48 -14.60
N HIS A 203 -10.03 1.91 -15.86
CA HIS A 203 -9.40 3.18 -16.20
C HIS A 203 -10.10 4.33 -15.47
N ARG A 204 -11.44 4.36 -15.52
CA ARG A 204 -12.26 5.37 -14.84
C ARG A 204 -11.98 5.43 -13.33
N SER A 205 -12.01 4.30 -12.63
CA SER A 205 -11.78 4.27 -11.19
C SER A 205 -10.37 4.77 -10.84
N THR A 206 -9.36 4.39 -11.61
CA THR A 206 -7.96 4.82 -11.42
C THR A 206 -7.78 6.33 -11.65
N VAL A 207 -8.37 6.88 -12.72
CA VAL A 207 -8.25 8.32 -13.00
C VAL A 207 -9.00 9.15 -11.96
N LEU A 208 -10.22 8.75 -11.55
CA LEU A 208 -10.98 9.44 -10.51
C LEU A 208 -10.26 9.39 -9.15
N HIS A 209 -9.71 8.24 -8.78
CA HIS A 209 -8.86 8.12 -7.59
C HIS A 209 -7.64 9.06 -7.68
N THR A 210 -7.01 9.15 -8.86
CA THR A 210 -5.86 10.04 -9.09
C THR A 210 -6.22 11.51 -8.89
N PHE A 211 -7.39 11.96 -9.37
CA PHE A 211 -7.91 13.30 -9.07
C PHE A 211 -8.08 13.50 -7.56
N ALA A 212 -8.72 12.54 -6.88
CA ALA A 212 -9.01 12.66 -5.46
C ALA A 212 -7.74 12.75 -4.60
N ILE A 213 -6.72 11.92 -4.86
CA ILE A 213 -5.45 11.98 -4.09
C ILE A 213 -4.61 13.21 -4.42
N SER A 214 -4.81 13.84 -5.57
CA SER A 214 -4.12 15.08 -5.95
C SER A 214 -4.71 16.33 -5.29
N MET A 215 -5.92 16.25 -4.70
CA MET A 215 -6.57 17.39 -4.02
C MET A 215 -5.76 17.90 -2.82
N PRO A 216 -5.87 19.20 -2.47
CA PRO A 216 -5.14 19.81 -1.35
C PRO A 216 -5.32 19.11 -0.01
N ASP A 217 -6.53 18.64 0.30
CA ASP A 217 -6.87 17.94 1.55
C ASP A 217 -6.63 16.42 1.48
N ALA A 218 -5.90 15.96 0.48
CA ALA A 218 -5.44 14.58 0.34
C ALA A 218 -3.90 14.55 0.33
N LEU A 219 -3.26 14.01 -0.73
CA LEU A 219 -1.79 13.98 -0.79
C LEU A 219 -1.19 15.29 -1.33
N SER A 220 -2.03 16.16 -1.92
CA SER A 220 -1.67 17.51 -2.39
C SER A 220 -0.48 17.51 -3.37
N VAL A 221 -0.50 16.61 -4.35
CA VAL A 221 0.56 16.46 -5.34
C VAL A 221 0.57 17.63 -6.31
N SER A 222 1.75 18.19 -6.59
CA SER A 222 1.93 19.31 -7.53
C SER A 222 3.20 19.15 -8.40
N ALA A 223 3.31 19.94 -9.46
CA ALA A 223 4.51 19.98 -10.32
C ALA A 223 5.81 20.40 -9.57
N ASN A 224 5.67 21.01 -8.39
CA ASN A 224 6.80 21.40 -7.56
C ASN A 224 7.32 20.29 -6.65
N ASP A 225 6.69 19.13 -6.70
CA ASP A 225 7.08 18.00 -5.86
C ASP A 225 8.11 17.11 -6.53
N SER A 226 9.02 16.59 -5.72
CA SER A 226 9.85 15.43 -6.00
C SER A 226 9.35 14.28 -5.13
N ILE A 227 8.77 13.25 -5.75
CA ILE A 227 8.04 12.19 -5.07
C ILE A 227 8.86 10.90 -5.08
N LEU A 228 9.14 10.34 -3.90
CA LEU A 228 9.74 9.03 -3.76
C LEU A 228 8.72 8.07 -3.12
N PRO A 229 7.98 7.25 -3.89
CA PRO A 229 7.10 6.25 -3.33
C PRO A 229 7.93 5.08 -2.77
N VAL A 230 7.95 4.91 -1.45
CA VAL A 230 8.50 3.70 -0.81
C VAL A 230 7.46 2.58 -0.83
N VAL A 231 6.18 2.96 -0.81
CA VAL A 231 5.07 2.02 -1.06
C VAL A 231 5.25 1.35 -2.41
N PRO A 232 5.17 0.01 -2.46
CA PRO A 232 5.55 -0.71 -3.66
C PRO A 232 4.52 -0.59 -4.79
N MET A 233 5.01 -0.44 -6.00
CA MET A 233 4.20 -0.48 -7.22
C MET A 233 3.50 -1.83 -7.42
N PHE A 234 4.08 -2.90 -6.90
CA PHE A 234 3.45 -4.23 -6.94
C PHE A 234 2.29 -4.40 -5.95
N HIS A 235 1.99 -3.41 -5.12
CA HIS A 235 0.89 -3.47 -4.16
C HIS A 235 0.03 -2.21 -4.25
N VAL A 236 -1.22 -2.38 -4.66
CA VAL A 236 -2.22 -1.30 -4.85
C VAL A 236 -1.65 -0.11 -5.62
N ASN A 237 -0.81 -0.42 -6.63
CA ASN A 237 -0.24 0.55 -7.57
C ASN A 237 0.46 1.73 -6.88
N ALA A 238 1.27 1.46 -5.83
CA ALA A 238 1.95 2.49 -5.03
C ALA A 238 1.02 3.62 -4.59
N TRP A 239 -0.19 3.28 -4.17
CA TRP A 239 -1.24 4.19 -3.70
C TRP A 239 -1.64 5.27 -4.72
N GLY A 240 -1.46 4.98 -6.01
CA GLY A 240 -1.81 5.87 -7.10
C GLY A 240 -0.78 6.96 -7.40
N LEU A 241 0.33 7.02 -6.67
CA LEU A 241 1.38 8.03 -6.86
C LEU A 241 1.99 8.04 -8.27
N PRO A 242 2.22 6.90 -8.96
CA PRO A 242 2.69 6.89 -10.35
C PRO A 242 1.75 7.64 -11.31
N TYR A 243 0.44 7.52 -11.09
CA TYR A 243 -0.57 8.22 -11.89
C TYR A 243 -0.66 9.70 -11.51
N ALA A 244 -0.66 10.01 -10.20
CA ALA A 244 -0.73 11.37 -9.71
C ALA A 244 0.49 12.21 -10.13
N ALA A 245 1.67 11.62 -10.17
CA ALA A 245 2.87 12.30 -10.64
C ALA A 245 2.75 12.71 -12.12
N CYS A 246 2.29 11.84 -13.00
CA CYS A 246 2.05 12.17 -14.40
C CYS A 246 0.94 13.21 -14.58
N MET A 247 -0.17 13.10 -13.82
CA MET A 247 -1.28 14.06 -13.89
C MET A 247 -0.82 15.48 -13.53
N ASN A 248 0.07 15.61 -12.54
CA ASN A 248 0.49 16.91 -12.00
C ASN A 248 1.88 17.36 -12.48
N GLY A 249 2.63 16.53 -13.20
CA GLY A 249 3.99 16.83 -13.66
C GLY A 249 5.03 16.85 -12.54
N ALA A 250 4.83 16.08 -11.48
CA ALA A 250 5.80 15.95 -10.40
C ALA A 250 7.01 15.09 -10.80
N LYS A 251 8.21 15.39 -10.25
CA LYS A 251 9.37 14.54 -10.40
C LYS A 251 9.12 13.20 -9.69
N LEU A 252 9.49 12.09 -10.33
CA LEU A 252 9.46 10.75 -9.73
C LEU A 252 10.86 10.25 -9.42
N VAL A 253 11.02 9.66 -8.23
CA VAL A 253 12.26 9.03 -7.79
C VAL A 253 11.95 7.62 -7.31
N PHE A 254 12.51 6.62 -7.96
CA PHE A 254 12.28 5.22 -7.63
C PHE A 254 13.48 4.60 -6.92
N PRO A 255 13.30 4.02 -5.73
CA PRO A 255 14.39 3.48 -4.92
C PRO A 255 14.90 2.11 -5.39
N GLY A 256 14.21 1.45 -6.32
CA GLY A 256 14.51 0.07 -6.70
C GLY A 256 14.37 -0.90 -5.52
N ALA A 257 15.35 -1.76 -5.34
CA ALA A 257 15.39 -2.75 -4.25
C ALA A 257 15.92 -2.20 -2.91
N GLY A 258 16.56 -1.01 -2.91
CA GLY A 258 17.23 -0.42 -1.75
C GLY A 258 16.30 0.35 -0.83
N LEU A 259 15.60 -0.35 0.07
CA LEU A 259 14.57 0.23 0.98
C LEU A 259 15.07 0.38 2.43
N ASP A 260 16.35 0.15 2.71
CA ASP A 260 16.94 0.43 4.03
C ASP A 260 17.16 1.93 4.25
N GLY A 261 17.36 2.31 5.52
CA GLY A 261 17.46 3.72 5.92
C GLY A 261 18.55 4.50 5.21
N LYS A 262 19.73 3.89 4.96
CA LYS A 262 20.85 4.54 4.25
C LYS A 262 20.49 4.81 2.79
N ASN A 263 20.07 3.77 2.08
CA ASN A 263 19.74 3.85 0.67
C ASN A 263 18.61 4.85 0.39
N LEU A 264 17.58 4.87 1.24
CA LEU A 264 16.50 5.84 1.13
C LEU A 264 16.99 7.26 1.41
N TYR A 265 17.72 7.48 2.51
CA TYR A 265 18.21 8.80 2.88
C TYR A 265 19.09 9.41 1.78
N GLU A 266 20.02 8.63 1.21
CA GLU A 266 20.85 9.10 0.10
C GLU A 266 20.04 9.59 -1.10
N LEU A 267 18.97 8.89 -1.48
CA LEU A 267 18.07 9.33 -2.56
C LEU A 267 17.22 10.54 -2.15
N PHE A 268 16.73 10.60 -0.90
CA PHE A 268 15.99 11.75 -0.40
C PHE A 268 16.79 13.04 -0.60
N GLU A 269 18.06 13.03 -0.21
CA GLU A 269 18.93 14.22 -0.29
C GLU A 269 19.40 14.50 -1.72
N ALA A 270 19.86 13.48 -2.44
CA ALA A 270 20.37 13.64 -3.80
C ALA A 270 19.31 14.15 -4.78
N GLU A 271 18.08 13.65 -4.66
CA GLU A 271 16.99 13.97 -5.58
C GLU A 271 16.03 15.04 -5.03
N LYS A 272 16.37 15.65 -3.89
CA LYS A 272 15.59 16.72 -3.23
C LYS A 272 14.13 16.33 -3.05
N VAL A 273 13.90 15.14 -2.51
CA VAL A 273 12.56 14.60 -2.30
C VAL A 273 11.77 15.49 -1.35
N THR A 274 10.57 15.89 -1.78
CA THR A 274 9.65 16.73 -0.98
C THR A 274 8.51 15.93 -0.37
N VAL A 275 8.12 14.83 -1.03
CA VAL A 275 6.99 13.97 -0.65
C VAL A 275 7.40 12.52 -0.74
N SER A 276 6.98 11.74 0.26
CA SER A 276 7.11 10.30 0.20
C SER A 276 5.89 9.61 0.81
N ALA A 277 5.74 8.32 0.54
CA ALA A 277 4.68 7.49 1.11
C ALA A 277 5.24 6.13 1.50
N GLY A 278 4.89 5.67 2.69
CA GLY A 278 5.40 4.41 3.22
C GLY A 278 4.60 3.88 4.40
N VAL A 279 4.88 2.62 4.74
CA VAL A 279 4.33 1.98 5.93
C VAL A 279 5.22 2.30 7.16
N PRO A 280 4.69 2.27 8.40
CA PRO A 280 5.45 2.63 9.60
C PRO A 280 6.78 1.91 9.77
N THR A 281 6.87 0.62 9.41
CA THR A 281 8.09 -0.17 9.55
C THR A 281 9.27 0.37 8.73
N VAL A 282 9.02 0.89 7.53
CA VAL A 282 10.04 1.53 6.69
C VAL A 282 10.49 2.86 7.30
N TRP A 283 9.54 3.66 7.75
CA TRP A 283 9.84 4.94 8.42
C TRP A 283 10.62 4.75 9.70
N GLN A 284 10.33 3.73 10.48
CA GLN A 284 11.11 3.38 11.67
C GLN A 284 12.58 3.12 11.32
N GLY A 285 12.85 2.36 10.26
CA GLY A 285 14.21 2.09 9.80
C GLY A 285 14.93 3.35 9.30
N LEU A 286 14.24 4.20 8.53
CA LEU A 286 14.78 5.46 8.04
C LEU A 286 15.08 6.44 9.19
N LEU A 287 14.13 6.64 10.11
CA LEU A 287 14.32 7.53 11.27
C LEU A 287 15.45 7.06 12.19
N ALA A 288 15.58 5.75 12.42
CA ALA A 288 16.69 5.19 13.19
C ALA A 288 18.05 5.48 12.54
N TYR A 289 18.17 5.34 11.20
CA TYR A 289 19.38 5.67 10.47
C TYR A 289 19.70 7.17 10.56
N VAL A 290 18.73 8.03 10.31
CA VAL A 290 18.88 9.49 10.33
C VAL A 290 19.34 9.96 11.72
N GLU A 291 18.72 9.44 12.80
CA GLU A 291 19.06 9.77 14.18
C GLU A 291 20.46 9.27 14.56
N ALA A 292 20.79 8.01 14.27
CA ALA A 292 22.08 7.42 14.61
C ALA A 292 23.27 8.15 13.94
N ASN A 293 23.03 8.80 12.79
CA ASN A 293 24.06 9.53 12.04
C ASN A 293 23.97 11.06 12.23
N GLY A 294 23.11 11.58 13.10
CA GLY A 294 22.93 13.00 13.34
C GLY A 294 22.45 13.79 12.09
N LEU A 295 21.72 13.15 11.21
CA LEU A 295 21.28 13.69 9.93
C LEU A 295 19.92 14.41 10.04
N LYS A 296 19.57 15.18 9.00
CA LYS A 296 18.26 15.86 8.85
C LYS A 296 17.79 15.76 7.40
N PHE A 297 16.50 15.91 7.18
CA PHE A 297 15.96 16.05 5.83
C PHE A 297 16.08 17.50 5.35
N SER A 298 16.69 17.71 4.18
CA SER A 298 16.88 19.06 3.63
C SER A 298 15.66 19.61 2.90
N THR A 299 14.87 18.74 2.28
CA THR A 299 13.76 19.14 1.38
C THR A 299 12.45 18.44 1.64
N MET A 300 12.45 17.36 2.41
CA MET A 300 11.23 16.61 2.73
C MET A 300 10.27 17.49 3.54
N ARG A 301 9.05 17.68 3.03
CA ARG A 301 8.03 18.54 3.66
C ARG A 301 6.90 17.73 4.25
N ARG A 302 6.53 16.62 3.60
CA ARG A 302 5.42 15.77 4.05
C ARG A 302 5.64 14.31 3.69
N THR A 303 5.03 13.46 4.49
CA THR A 303 4.99 12.03 4.21
C THR A 303 3.60 11.47 4.44
N VAL A 304 3.20 10.52 3.61
CA VAL A 304 1.96 9.77 3.78
C VAL A 304 2.28 8.46 4.51
N ILE A 305 1.62 8.23 5.62
CA ILE A 305 1.76 6.99 6.39
C ILE A 305 0.42 6.26 6.41
N GLY A 306 0.44 5.00 6.02
CA GLY A 306 -0.76 4.16 5.96
C GLY A 306 -0.41 2.69 5.93
N GLY A 307 -1.40 1.85 5.63
CA GLY A 307 -1.23 0.39 5.61
C GLY A 307 -1.28 -0.26 7.00
N SER A 308 -0.91 0.47 8.05
CA SER A 308 -1.16 0.18 9.47
C SER A 308 -1.21 1.50 10.25
N ALA A 309 -1.65 1.45 11.51
CA ALA A 309 -1.72 2.64 12.36
C ALA A 309 -0.33 3.31 12.50
N CYS A 310 -0.29 4.63 12.38
CA CYS A 310 0.93 5.40 12.59
C CYS A 310 1.16 5.60 14.10
N PRO A 311 2.27 5.14 14.67
CA PRO A 311 2.54 5.35 16.09
C PRO A 311 2.62 6.84 16.43
N PRO A 312 1.99 7.32 17.54
CA PRO A 312 2.04 8.74 17.94
C PRO A 312 3.47 9.27 18.12
N ALA A 313 4.39 8.44 18.60
CA ALA A 313 5.80 8.81 18.73
C ALA A 313 6.46 9.09 17.36
N MET A 314 6.06 8.39 16.30
CA MET A 314 6.55 8.64 14.95
C MET A 314 6.02 9.95 14.38
N LEU A 315 4.73 10.27 14.62
CA LEU A 315 4.14 11.57 14.26
C LEU A 315 4.93 12.73 14.85
N ARG A 316 5.18 12.69 16.18
CA ARG A 316 5.97 13.70 16.88
C ARG A 316 7.41 13.77 16.36
N LYS A 317 8.05 12.62 16.11
CA LYS A 317 9.42 12.58 15.61
C LYS A 317 9.55 13.29 14.26
N PHE A 318 8.64 13.03 13.33
CA PHE A 318 8.60 13.75 12.06
C PHE A 318 8.31 15.24 12.23
N GLY A 319 7.29 15.61 13.03
CA GLY A 319 6.88 17.00 13.19
C GLY A 319 7.83 17.84 14.03
N ASP A 320 8.23 17.38 15.23
CA ASP A 320 9.02 18.18 16.17
C ASP A 320 10.52 18.19 15.85
N THR A 321 11.07 17.07 15.35
CA THR A 321 12.51 16.94 15.11
C THR A 321 12.90 17.33 13.69
N TYR A 322 12.07 16.98 12.70
CA TYR A 322 12.41 17.10 11.29
C TYR A 322 11.56 18.10 10.50
N ASP A 323 10.54 18.71 11.12
CA ASP A 323 9.59 19.63 10.47
C ASP A 323 8.91 19.02 9.24
N VAL A 324 8.61 17.72 9.30
CA VAL A 324 7.93 16.96 8.25
C VAL A 324 6.48 16.70 8.67
N HIS A 325 5.54 17.19 7.85
CA HIS A 325 4.11 16.96 8.09
C HIS A 325 3.72 15.53 7.72
N VAL A 326 3.08 14.82 8.65
CA VAL A 326 2.57 13.47 8.40
C VAL A 326 1.10 13.53 8.01
N LEU A 327 0.78 12.94 6.87
CA LEU A 327 -0.58 12.65 6.43
C LEU A 327 -0.88 11.18 6.76
N HIS A 328 -1.59 10.93 7.86
CA HIS A 328 -2.06 9.58 8.17
C HIS A 328 -3.21 9.24 7.22
N ALA A 329 -3.12 8.13 6.50
CA ALA A 329 -4.09 7.72 5.51
C ALA A 329 -4.54 6.28 5.75
N TRP A 330 -5.80 6.02 5.40
CA TRP A 330 -6.37 4.69 5.43
C TRP A 330 -6.94 4.32 4.07
N GLY A 331 -6.83 3.06 3.75
CA GLY A 331 -7.37 2.47 2.55
C GLY A 331 -7.02 1.00 2.43
N MET A 332 -7.47 0.37 1.37
CA MET A 332 -7.28 -1.06 1.12
C MET A 332 -7.27 -1.36 -0.38
N THR A 333 -6.86 -2.58 -0.76
CA THR A 333 -6.81 -3.02 -2.16
C THR A 333 -8.15 -2.80 -2.85
N GLU A 334 -9.25 -3.06 -2.17
CA GLU A 334 -10.62 -2.92 -2.65
C GLU A 334 -11.07 -1.46 -2.82
N MET A 335 -10.19 -0.48 -2.52
CA MET A 335 -10.49 0.96 -2.56
C MET A 335 -9.49 1.77 -3.41
N SER A 336 -8.57 1.17 -4.14
CA SER A 336 -7.64 1.74 -5.14
C SER A 336 -6.45 2.62 -4.66
N PRO A 337 -5.97 2.79 -3.41
CA PRO A 337 -6.54 2.30 -2.17
C PRO A 337 -7.22 3.38 -1.30
N VAL A 338 -7.05 4.72 -1.56
CA VAL A 338 -7.27 5.76 -0.55
C VAL A 338 -8.75 6.00 -0.26
N GLY A 339 -9.11 5.85 1.02
CA GLY A 339 -10.43 6.15 1.55
C GLY A 339 -10.46 7.41 2.40
N THR A 340 -9.50 7.55 3.34
CA THR A 340 -9.44 8.69 4.25
C THR A 340 -8.03 9.25 4.38
N VAL A 341 -7.93 10.56 4.71
CA VAL A 341 -6.66 11.26 4.99
C VAL A 341 -6.86 12.23 6.16
N ALA A 342 -5.90 12.27 7.08
CA ALA A 342 -5.92 13.15 8.25
C ALA A 342 -5.43 14.57 7.91
N ALA A 343 -6.12 15.25 6.99
CA ALA A 343 -5.87 16.66 6.69
C ALA A 343 -6.64 17.57 7.66
N PHE A 344 -6.01 18.67 8.11
CA PHE A 344 -6.61 19.61 9.05
C PHE A 344 -7.79 20.38 8.48
N LYS A 345 -8.78 20.66 9.33
CA LYS A 345 -9.80 21.69 9.11
C LYS A 345 -9.33 23.03 9.68
N PRO A 346 -9.90 24.19 9.26
CA PRO A 346 -9.49 25.50 9.76
C PRO A 346 -9.44 25.60 11.29
N ARG A 347 -10.39 24.99 11.98
CA ARG A 347 -10.46 24.99 13.45
C ARG A 347 -9.29 24.27 14.12
N HIS A 348 -8.63 23.33 13.43
CA HIS A 348 -7.49 22.61 13.97
C HIS A 348 -6.19 23.42 13.92
N MET A 349 -6.13 24.45 13.07
CA MET A 349 -4.94 25.28 12.90
C MET A 349 -4.64 26.13 14.16
N GLY A 350 -5.66 26.40 14.98
CA GLY A 350 -5.52 27.13 16.24
C GLY A 350 -5.29 26.25 17.47
N LEU A 351 -5.28 24.94 17.32
CA LEU A 351 -5.04 23.99 18.40
C LEU A 351 -3.56 23.96 18.81
N SER A 352 -3.29 23.53 20.03
CA SER A 352 -1.92 23.19 20.46
C SER A 352 -1.35 22.07 19.60
N LYS A 353 -0.02 21.98 19.53
CA LYS A 353 0.63 20.89 18.79
C LYS A 353 0.18 19.49 19.26
N GLU A 354 -0.01 19.32 20.56
CA GLU A 354 -0.46 18.03 21.11
C GLU A 354 -1.87 17.66 20.64
N GLU A 355 -2.79 18.61 20.62
CA GLU A 355 -4.14 18.40 20.07
C GLU A 355 -4.11 18.13 18.55
N GLN A 356 -3.23 18.83 17.81
CA GLN A 356 -2.99 18.55 16.38
C GLN A 356 -2.49 17.12 16.15
N TYR A 357 -1.56 16.63 16.98
CA TYR A 357 -1.12 15.23 16.92
C TYR A 357 -2.26 14.26 17.25
N GLY A 358 -3.16 14.62 18.16
CA GLY A 358 -4.39 13.87 18.42
C GLY A 358 -5.27 13.72 17.17
N VAL A 359 -5.41 14.78 16.38
CA VAL A 359 -6.13 14.73 15.08
C VAL A 359 -5.38 13.87 14.06
N MET A 360 -4.06 14.07 13.92
CA MET A 360 -3.23 13.35 12.95
C MET A 360 -3.07 11.86 13.26
N SER A 361 -3.27 11.45 14.52
CA SER A 361 -3.20 10.04 14.91
C SER A 361 -4.38 9.20 14.41
N LYS A 362 -5.50 9.86 14.08
CA LYS A 362 -6.67 9.21 13.46
C LYS A 362 -6.40 8.94 11.99
N GLN A 363 -7.14 8.00 11.38
CA GLN A 363 -7.02 7.68 9.96
C GLN A 363 -7.61 8.78 9.06
N GLY A 364 -8.19 9.82 9.65
CA GLY A 364 -8.66 11.00 8.97
C GLY A 364 -10.12 10.90 8.49
N ARG A 365 -10.49 11.84 7.62
CA ARG A 365 -11.83 11.94 7.03
C ARG A 365 -11.84 11.44 5.60
N ALA A 366 -13.01 11.01 5.13
CA ALA A 366 -13.20 10.56 3.76
C ALA A 366 -12.76 11.62 2.75
N VAL A 367 -12.00 11.19 1.72
CA VAL A 367 -11.70 12.04 0.56
C VAL A 367 -12.96 12.16 -0.32
N TYR A 368 -13.10 13.28 -1.03
CA TYR A 368 -14.24 13.44 -1.94
C TYR A 368 -14.32 12.27 -2.94
N GLY A 369 -15.49 11.67 -3.04
CA GLY A 369 -15.76 10.48 -3.84
C GLY A 369 -15.90 9.20 -3.01
N VAL A 370 -15.56 9.22 -1.72
CA VAL A 370 -15.81 8.12 -0.79
C VAL A 370 -16.89 8.54 0.20
N ASP A 371 -17.99 7.78 0.19
CA ASP A 371 -18.97 7.78 1.28
C ASP A 371 -18.53 6.73 2.31
N LEU A 372 -18.63 7.08 3.60
CA LEU A 372 -18.21 6.25 4.71
C LEU A 372 -19.21 6.36 5.85
N LYS A 373 -19.59 5.21 6.41
CA LYS A 373 -20.39 5.12 7.64
C LYS A 373 -19.88 4.02 8.55
N ILE A 374 -20.23 4.10 9.82
CA ILE A 374 -20.08 3.02 10.79
C ILE A 374 -21.46 2.49 11.20
N VAL A 375 -21.58 1.18 11.35
CA VAL A 375 -22.83 0.51 11.69
C VAL A 375 -22.66 -0.40 12.90
N ASP A 376 -23.75 -0.60 13.65
CA ASP A 376 -23.80 -1.57 14.73
C ASP A 376 -23.99 -3.02 14.21
N GLU A 377 -24.11 -3.99 15.11
CA GLU A 377 -24.32 -5.41 14.79
C GLU A 377 -25.66 -5.68 14.04
N LYS A 378 -26.59 -4.75 14.06
CA LYS A 378 -27.88 -4.84 13.35
C LYS A 378 -27.83 -4.18 11.97
N GLY A 379 -26.70 -3.51 11.64
CA GLY A 379 -26.53 -2.75 10.41
C GLY A 379 -27.07 -1.31 10.49
N GLU A 380 -27.49 -0.86 11.67
CA GLU A 380 -27.98 0.52 11.87
C GLU A 380 -26.80 1.50 11.96
N GLU A 381 -26.91 2.64 11.28
CA GLU A 381 -25.85 3.65 11.24
C GLU A 381 -25.67 4.32 12.61
N LEU A 382 -24.43 4.34 13.08
CA LEU A 382 -24.06 4.97 14.35
C LEU A 382 -23.78 6.47 14.17
N PRO A 383 -24.22 7.32 15.11
CA PRO A 383 -23.98 8.76 15.03
C PRO A 383 -22.51 9.11 15.26
N TRP A 384 -22.06 10.18 14.60
CA TRP A 384 -20.73 10.75 14.82
C TRP A 384 -20.62 11.44 16.18
N GLY A 385 -19.41 11.53 16.73
CA GLY A 385 -19.13 12.21 17.99
C GLY A 385 -19.44 11.39 19.24
N THR A 386 -19.62 10.09 19.09
CA THR A 386 -19.80 9.14 20.20
C THR A 386 -18.56 8.27 20.37
N GLU A 387 -18.41 7.66 21.56
CA GLU A 387 -17.34 6.69 21.84
C GLU A 387 -17.68 5.28 21.31
N THR A 388 -18.87 5.11 20.70
CA THR A 388 -19.31 3.82 20.18
C THR A 388 -18.57 3.48 18.90
N SER A 389 -18.01 2.28 18.84
CA SER A 389 -17.36 1.72 17.64
C SER A 389 -18.34 0.88 16.85
N GLY A 390 -18.18 0.84 15.53
CA GLY A 390 -18.97 0.02 14.62
C GLY A 390 -18.19 -0.44 13.42
N ASP A 391 -18.77 -1.38 12.66
CA ASP A 391 -18.19 -1.86 11.41
C ASP A 391 -18.18 -0.77 10.35
N VAL A 392 -17.04 -0.60 9.68
CA VAL A 392 -16.85 0.43 8.64
C VAL A 392 -17.38 -0.06 7.31
N LEU A 393 -18.32 0.65 6.74
CA LEU A 393 -18.85 0.44 5.39
C LEU A 393 -18.49 1.62 4.50
N VAL A 394 -18.15 1.33 3.24
CA VAL A 394 -17.73 2.35 2.27
C VAL A 394 -18.44 2.19 0.93
N LYS A 395 -18.55 3.31 0.19
CA LYS A 395 -19.13 3.37 -1.16
C LYS A 395 -18.42 4.46 -1.97
N GLY A 396 -18.22 4.24 -3.27
CA GLY A 396 -17.62 5.25 -4.14
C GLY A 396 -17.16 4.71 -5.49
N PRO A 397 -16.78 5.61 -6.44
CA PRO A 397 -16.50 5.25 -7.83
C PRO A 397 -15.20 4.46 -8.04
N TRP A 398 -14.36 4.30 -7.03
CA TRP A 398 -13.15 3.47 -7.07
C TRP A 398 -13.14 2.40 -5.97
N ILE A 399 -14.31 2.08 -5.42
CA ILE A 399 -14.50 1.00 -4.45
C ILE A 399 -15.00 -0.24 -5.16
N LEU A 400 -14.55 -1.41 -4.70
CA LEU A 400 -14.87 -2.70 -5.26
C LEU A 400 -16.37 -2.95 -5.29
N ASN A 401 -16.85 -3.39 -6.46
CA ASN A 401 -18.20 -3.90 -6.62
C ASN A 401 -18.24 -5.44 -6.60
N GLN A 402 -17.20 -6.07 -7.17
CA GLN A 402 -17.10 -7.53 -7.27
C GLN A 402 -15.64 -7.94 -7.37
N TYR A 403 -15.24 -9.04 -6.75
CA TYR A 403 -13.90 -9.61 -6.95
C TYR A 403 -13.76 -10.24 -8.35
N PHE A 404 -12.54 -10.31 -8.84
CA PHE A 404 -12.21 -10.90 -10.13
C PHE A 404 -12.80 -12.31 -10.25
N LYS A 405 -13.38 -12.62 -11.43
CA LYS A 405 -14.09 -13.87 -11.71
C LYS A 405 -15.29 -14.15 -10.77
N GLY A 406 -15.80 -13.17 -10.04
CA GLY A 406 -16.95 -13.35 -9.14
C GLY A 406 -16.64 -14.14 -7.88
N GLU A 407 -15.36 -14.24 -7.49
CA GLU A 407 -14.97 -15.00 -6.31
C GLU A 407 -15.61 -14.46 -5.02
N GLY A 408 -16.16 -15.37 -4.21
CA GLY A 408 -16.80 -15.05 -2.95
C GLY A 408 -18.22 -14.50 -3.07
N GLY A 409 -18.81 -14.45 -4.29
CA GLY A 409 -20.17 -13.95 -4.54
C GLY A 409 -20.27 -12.43 -4.44
N ASP A 410 -21.43 -11.91 -4.06
CA ASP A 410 -21.65 -10.48 -3.85
C ASP A 410 -21.01 -10.04 -2.53
N PRO A 411 -20.00 -9.15 -2.55
CA PRO A 411 -19.36 -8.66 -1.33
C PRO A 411 -20.12 -7.50 -0.69
N LEU A 412 -21.15 -6.95 -1.32
CA LEU A 412 -21.84 -5.75 -0.85
C LEU A 412 -22.96 -6.07 0.13
N VAL A 413 -23.14 -5.20 1.10
CA VAL A 413 -24.27 -5.19 2.02
C VAL A 413 -25.07 -3.91 1.75
N ASP A 414 -26.29 -4.05 1.22
CA ASP A 414 -27.17 -2.93 0.83
C ASP A 414 -26.46 -1.88 -0.06
N GLY A 415 -25.58 -2.35 -0.97
CA GLY A 415 -24.82 -1.51 -1.88
C GLY A 415 -23.61 -0.81 -1.25
N TRP A 416 -23.19 -1.20 -0.05
CA TRP A 416 -21.98 -0.76 0.64
C TRP A 416 -20.99 -1.91 0.77
N PHE A 417 -19.72 -1.58 0.61
CA PHE A 417 -18.62 -2.54 0.78
C PHE A 417 -18.20 -2.59 2.26
N PRO A 418 -18.31 -3.76 2.94
CA PRO A 418 -17.83 -3.95 4.31
C PRO A 418 -16.30 -4.11 4.32
N THR A 419 -15.61 -3.20 5.00
CA THR A 419 -14.14 -3.16 4.99
C THR A 419 -13.49 -4.20 5.90
N GLY A 420 -14.27 -4.70 6.89
CA GLY A 420 -13.76 -5.54 7.95
C GLY A 420 -12.91 -4.78 8.98
N ASP A 421 -12.94 -3.45 8.97
CA ASP A 421 -12.40 -2.60 10.03
C ASP A 421 -13.53 -2.15 10.96
N VAL A 422 -13.19 -2.01 12.25
CA VAL A 422 -14.04 -1.43 13.29
C VAL A 422 -13.49 -0.06 13.66
N ALA A 423 -14.33 0.95 13.67
CA ALA A 423 -13.91 2.32 13.94
C ALA A 423 -14.96 3.11 14.72
N ARG A 424 -14.55 4.23 15.29
CA ARG A 424 -15.42 5.32 15.75
C ARG A 424 -15.18 6.55 14.88
N MET A 425 -16.22 7.38 14.83
CA MET A 425 -16.21 8.65 14.10
C MET A 425 -16.34 9.80 15.10
N ASP A 426 -15.39 10.73 15.07
CA ASP A 426 -15.56 11.94 15.89
C ASP A 426 -16.57 12.92 15.28
N ALA A 427 -16.92 13.98 16.04
CA ALA A 427 -17.88 15.00 15.61
C ALA A 427 -17.43 15.77 14.34
N ASP A 428 -16.14 15.67 13.97
CA ASP A 428 -15.54 16.26 12.77
C ASP A 428 -15.56 15.36 11.55
N GLY A 429 -15.98 14.10 11.73
CA GLY A 429 -15.95 13.08 10.71
C GLY A 429 -14.56 12.44 10.51
N TYR A 430 -13.67 12.53 11.51
CA TYR A 430 -12.41 11.79 11.48
C TYR A 430 -12.62 10.39 12.03
N MET A 431 -12.29 9.43 11.20
CA MET A 431 -12.32 8.02 11.55
C MET A 431 -11.12 7.65 12.41
N GLN A 432 -11.35 6.91 13.47
CA GLN A 432 -10.33 6.25 14.26
C GLN A 432 -10.60 4.75 14.27
N ILE A 433 -9.76 3.98 13.59
CA ILE A 433 -9.83 2.52 13.61
C ILE A 433 -9.46 2.06 15.02
N THR A 434 -10.34 1.28 15.62
CA THR A 434 -10.13 0.68 16.94
C THR A 434 -9.66 -0.77 16.80
N ASP A 435 -10.09 -1.46 15.73
CA ASP A 435 -9.62 -2.82 15.43
C ASP A 435 -10.02 -3.29 14.01
N ARG A 436 -9.72 -4.57 13.74
CA ARG A 436 -10.35 -5.38 12.70
C ARG A 436 -11.52 -6.15 13.30
N SER A 437 -12.63 -6.31 12.56
CA SER A 437 -13.81 -7.06 13.04
C SER A 437 -13.45 -8.48 13.53
N LYS A 438 -12.39 -9.09 12.95
CA LYS A 438 -11.88 -10.41 13.34
C LYS A 438 -10.84 -10.41 14.46
N ASP A 439 -10.32 -9.23 14.83
CA ASP A 439 -9.23 -9.09 15.81
C ASP A 439 -9.70 -8.35 17.08
N VAL A 440 -10.88 -7.68 17.02
CA VAL A 440 -11.51 -7.06 18.18
C VAL A 440 -11.76 -8.10 19.26
N ILE A 441 -11.43 -7.74 20.51
CA ILE A 441 -11.54 -8.65 21.66
C ILE A 441 -12.91 -8.45 22.29
N LYS A 442 -13.74 -9.49 22.23
CA LYS A 442 -15.13 -9.45 22.76
C LYS A 442 -15.13 -9.91 24.21
N SER A 443 -15.14 -8.96 25.14
CA SER A 443 -14.99 -9.23 26.57
C SER A 443 -16.26 -8.86 27.33
N GLY A 444 -17.02 -9.85 27.77
CA GLY A 444 -18.21 -9.65 28.59
C GLY A 444 -19.32 -8.83 27.93
N GLY A 445 -19.43 -8.89 26.59
CA GLY A 445 -20.41 -8.13 25.80
C GLY A 445 -19.93 -6.75 25.36
N GLU A 446 -18.71 -6.35 25.73
CA GLU A 446 -18.05 -5.11 25.34
C GLU A 446 -16.88 -5.39 24.40
N TRP A 447 -16.52 -4.41 23.58
CA TRP A 447 -15.43 -4.53 22.62
C TRP A 447 -14.18 -3.82 23.11
N ILE A 448 -13.05 -4.52 23.13
CA ILE A 448 -11.74 -3.97 23.46
C ILE A 448 -10.93 -3.88 22.16
N GLY A 449 -10.52 -2.67 21.80
CA GLY A 449 -9.67 -2.43 20.64
C GLY A 449 -8.23 -2.88 20.91
N SER A 450 -7.74 -3.85 20.16
CA SER A 450 -6.38 -4.35 20.31
C SER A 450 -5.32 -3.34 19.89
N ILE A 451 -5.63 -2.45 18.94
CA ILE A 451 -4.70 -1.41 18.44
C ILE A 451 -4.36 -0.39 19.52
N ASP A 452 -5.33 0.01 20.34
CA ASP A 452 -5.08 0.95 21.45
C ASP A 452 -4.10 0.34 22.46
N LEU A 453 -4.27 -0.94 22.77
CA LEU A 453 -3.36 -1.68 23.67
C LEU A 453 -1.96 -1.80 23.08
N GLU A 454 -1.84 -2.09 21.80
CA GLU A 454 -0.56 -2.16 21.08
C GLU A 454 0.18 -0.84 21.09
N ASN A 455 -0.53 0.26 20.80
CA ASN A 455 0.06 1.62 20.79
C ASN A 455 0.59 2.02 22.17
N ILE A 456 -0.13 1.71 23.23
CA ILE A 456 0.32 1.96 24.59
C ILE A 456 1.57 1.13 24.91
N ALA A 457 1.54 -0.16 24.61
CA ALA A 457 2.68 -1.06 24.83
C ALA A 457 3.92 -0.62 24.04
N MET A 458 3.76 -0.21 22.78
CA MET A 458 4.86 0.28 21.94
C MET A 458 5.45 1.64 22.41
N ALA A 459 4.74 2.39 23.22
CA ALA A 459 5.27 3.60 23.85
C ALA A 459 6.21 3.30 25.03
N HIS A 460 6.27 2.06 25.52
CA HIS A 460 7.18 1.67 26.58
C HIS A 460 8.64 1.63 26.08
N PRO A 461 9.63 2.20 26.83
CA PRO A 461 11.02 2.30 26.36
C PRO A 461 11.67 1.00 25.92
N ALA A 462 11.33 -0.12 26.58
CA ALA A 462 11.92 -1.44 26.30
C ALA A 462 11.24 -2.22 25.15
N VAL A 463 10.11 -1.74 24.63
CA VAL A 463 9.32 -2.45 23.62
C VAL A 463 9.75 -2.03 22.22
N ALA A 464 10.08 -3.01 21.39
CA ALA A 464 10.34 -2.81 19.96
C ALA A 464 9.06 -2.96 19.14
N MET A 465 8.22 -3.96 19.47
CA MET A 465 6.96 -4.24 18.80
C MET A 465 6.00 -4.95 19.77
N ALA A 466 4.71 -4.67 19.65
CA ALA A 466 3.67 -5.35 20.42
C ALA A 466 2.48 -5.70 19.52
N ALA A 467 1.87 -6.85 19.80
CA ALA A 467 0.60 -7.28 19.21
C ALA A 467 -0.33 -7.73 20.34
N CYS A 468 -1.59 -7.36 20.26
CA CYS A 468 -2.59 -7.81 21.22
C CYS A 468 -3.59 -8.74 20.53
N ILE A 469 -3.84 -9.89 21.13
CA ILE A 469 -4.74 -10.92 20.62
C ILE A 469 -5.80 -11.30 21.65
N ALA A 470 -6.96 -11.73 21.19
CA ALA A 470 -7.96 -12.37 22.03
C ALA A 470 -7.46 -13.73 22.52
N ALA A 471 -7.55 -13.96 23.82
CA ALA A 471 -7.37 -15.27 24.44
C ALA A 471 -8.68 -15.71 25.12
N PRO A 472 -9.10 -16.98 24.99
CA PRO A 472 -10.34 -17.46 25.60
C PRO A 472 -10.36 -17.30 27.11
N HIS A 473 -11.51 -16.89 27.67
CA HIS A 473 -11.68 -16.74 29.11
C HIS A 473 -13.07 -17.23 29.54
N PRO A 474 -13.19 -18.16 30.53
CA PRO A 474 -14.45 -18.84 30.86
C PRO A 474 -15.55 -17.90 31.37
N LYS A 475 -15.21 -16.75 31.94
CA LYS A 475 -16.17 -15.77 32.47
C LYS A 475 -16.49 -14.63 31.50
N TRP A 476 -15.48 -14.22 30.70
CA TRP A 476 -15.56 -13.01 29.90
C TRP A 476 -15.64 -13.28 28.40
N ASP A 477 -15.68 -14.54 27.97
CA ASP A 477 -15.57 -15.01 26.61
C ASP A 477 -14.14 -14.83 26.08
N GLU A 478 -13.67 -13.60 25.95
CA GLU A 478 -12.30 -13.29 25.55
C GLU A 478 -11.67 -12.25 26.48
N ARG A 479 -10.33 -12.34 26.63
CA ARG A 479 -9.53 -11.32 27.31
C ARG A 479 -8.25 -11.02 26.52
N PRO A 480 -7.72 -9.77 26.65
CA PRO A 480 -6.51 -9.40 25.93
C PRO A 480 -5.27 -10.16 26.44
N LEU A 481 -4.53 -10.77 25.51
CA LEU A 481 -3.18 -11.27 25.68
C LEU A 481 -2.22 -10.40 24.88
N LEU A 482 -1.27 -9.75 25.55
CA LEU A 482 -0.28 -8.91 24.91
C LEU A 482 0.99 -9.71 24.57
N VAL A 483 1.38 -9.71 23.30
CA VAL A 483 2.60 -10.34 22.79
C VAL A 483 3.63 -9.26 22.52
N VAL A 484 4.78 -9.29 23.18
CA VAL A 484 5.78 -8.24 23.17
C VAL A 484 7.13 -8.73 22.66
N MET A 485 7.69 -8.01 21.68
CA MET A 485 9.09 -8.12 21.26
C MET A 485 9.88 -6.97 21.90
N LYS A 486 10.89 -7.29 22.69
CA LYS A 486 11.75 -6.30 23.35
C LYS A 486 12.78 -5.71 22.38
N LYS A 487 13.25 -4.50 22.64
CA LYS A 487 14.41 -3.93 21.95
C LYS A 487 15.68 -4.73 22.30
N PRO A 488 16.65 -4.81 21.39
CA PRO A 488 17.93 -5.48 21.68
C PRO A 488 18.58 -4.90 22.94
N GLY A 489 18.91 -5.78 23.89
CA GLY A 489 19.54 -5.40 25.15
C GLY A 489 18.64 -4.72 26.18
N ALA A 490 17.36 -4.53 25.89
CA ALA A 490 16.41 -3.98 26.86
C ALA A 490 15.81 -5.10 27.74
N GLU A 491 15.66 -4.79 29.04
CA GLU A 491 14.98 -5.64 30.00
C GLU A 491 13.63 -5.00 30.38
N ALA A 492 12.62 -5.82 30.50
CA ALA A 492 11.32 -5.46 31.06
C ALA A 492 10.62 -6.73 31.55
N THR A 493 9.95 -6.61 32.68
CA THR A 493 9.11 -7.66 33.25
C THR A 493 7.67 -7.52 32.77
N ARG A 494 6.89 -8.59 32.96
CA ARG A 494 5.45 -8.61 32.69
C ARG A 494 4.73 -7.51 33.50
N GLU A 495 5.07 -7.37 34.76
CA GLU A 495 4.48 -6.41 35.70
C GLU A 495 4.77 -4.97 35.29
N GLU A 496 5.97 -4.67 34.82
CA GLU A 496 6.36 -3.34 34.34
C GLU A 496 5.56 -2.97 33.08
N ILE A 497 5.40 -3.89 32.13
CA ILE A 497 4.59 -3.67 30.93
C ILE A 497 3.11 -3.46 31.29
N LEU A 498 2.53 -4.31 32.16
CA LEU A 498 1.15 -4.15 32.60
C LEU A 498 0.94 -2.86 33.41
N GLY A 499 1.87 -2.50 34.30
CA GLY A 499 1.84 -1.25 35.06
C GLY A 499 1.87 -0.01 34.17
N PHE A 500 2.45 -0.12 32.96
CA PHE A 500 2.53 1.00 32.02
C PHE A 500 1.17 1.39 31.43
N PHE A 501 0.15 0.54 31.52
CA PHE A 501 -1.22 0.83 31.12
C PHE A 501 -2.00 1.65 32.16
N GLU A 502 -1.52 1.71 33.39
CA GLU A 502 -2.24 2.35 34.50
C GLU A 502 -2.48 3.84 34.21
N GLY A 503 -3.73 4.27 34.36
CA GLY A 503 -4.16 5.64 34.07
C GLY A 503 -4.27 6.04 32.59
N LYS A 504 -3.96 5.12 31.66
CA LYS A 504 -4.00 5.39 30.20
C LYS A 504 -5.22 4.80 29.51
N ILE A 505 -5.85 3.79 30.14
CA ILE A 505 -7.05 3.11 29.63
C ILE A 505 -7.98 2.77 30.79
N ALA A 506 -9.20 2.35 30.46
CA ALA A 506 -10.12 1.78 31.45
C ALA A 506 -9.49 0.52 32.05
N LYS A 507 -9.52 0.39 33.37
CA LYS A 507 -8.87 -0.71 34.09
C LYS A 507 -9.24 -2.10 33.57
N TRP A 508 -10.47 -2.28 33.14
CA TRP A 508 -10.94 -3.58 32.61
C TRP A 508 -10.44 -3.90 31.20
N TRP A 509 -9.82 -2.93 30.49
CA TRP A 509 -9.15 -3.13 29.20
C TRP A 509 -7.72 -3.65 29.36
N THR A 510 -7.12 -3.51 30.54
CA THR A 510 -5.74 -3.94 30.80
C THR A 510 -5.58 -5.41 30.38
N PRO A 511 -4.53 -5.73 29.61
CA PRO A 511 -4.24 -7.11 29.24
C PRO A 511 -4.12 -8.01 30.47
N ASP A 512 -4.68 -9.21 30.38
CA ASP A 512 -4.65 -10.18 31.47
C ASP A 512 -3.26 -10.82 31.59
N ASP A 513 -2.50 -10.85 30.49
CA ASP A 513 -1.13 -11.37 30.50
C ASP A 513 -0.25 -10.72 29.44
N VAL A 514 1.08 -10.86 29.62
CA VAL A 514 2.13 -10.45 28.67
C VAL A 514 3.05 -11.63 28.40
N VAL A 515 3.22 -11.96 27.12
CA VAL A 515 4.21 -12.96 26.68
C VAL A 515 5.30 -12.29 25.86
N PHE A 516 6.54 -12.69 26.09
CA PHE A 516 7.69 -12.17 25.33
C PHE A 516 8.08 -13.13 24.21
N VAL A 517 8.38 -12.56 23.05
CA VAL A 517 8.79 -13.33 21.86
C VAL A 517 10.02 -12.68 21.22
N ASP A 518 10.80 -13.48 20.51
CA ASP A 518 11.96 -12.99 19.75
C ASP A 518 11.55 -12.26 18.48
N ALA A 519 10.39 -12.62 17.89
CA ALA A 519 9.85 -11.98 16.69
C ALA A 519 8.33 -12.06 16.65
N ILE A 520 7.69 -10.99 16.14
CA ILE A 520 6.27 -10.97 15.79
C ILE A 520 6.14 -11.27 14.29
N PRO A 521 5.33 -12.25 13.87
CA PRO A 521 5.19 -12.61 12.48
C PRO A 521 4.59 -11.47 11.67
N LEU A 522 5.27 -11.10 10.57
CA LEU A 522 4.83 -10.08 9.63
C LEU A 522 4.40 -10.72 8.31
N GLY A 523 3.39 -10.13 7.68
CA GLY A 523 2.96 -10.47 6.33
C GLY A 523 3.88 -9.87 5.26
N ALA A 524 3.66 -10.25 4.01
CA ALA A 524 4.41 -9.75 2.85
C ALA A 524 4.35 -8.22 2.66
N THR A 525 3.36 -7.57 3.25
CA THR A 525 3.17 -6.10 3.25
C THR A 525 3.68 -5.40 4.51
N GLY A 526 4.35 -6.13 5.43
CA GLY A 526 4.85 -5.61 6.71
C GLY A 526 3.79 -5.52 7.81
N LYS A 527 2.56 -6.00 7.59
CA LYS A 527 1.49 -6.03 8.60
C LYS A 527 1.66 -7.22 9.56
N MET A 528 1.37 -7.03 10.85
CA MET A 528 1.37 -8.09 11.85
C MET A 528 0.34 -9.17 11.52
N GLN A 529 0.74 -10.43 11.64
CA GLN A 529 -0.12 -11.60 11.39
C GLN A 529 -0.67 -12.15 12.71
N LYS A 530 -1.68 -11.46 13.29
CA LYS A 530 -2.32 -11.86 14.55
C LYS A 530 -2.92 -13.27 14.52
N ASN A 531 -3.37 -13.73 13.35
CA ASN A 531 -3.86 -15.10 13.19
C ASN A 531 -2.80 -16.15 13.52
N LYS A 532 -1.52 -15.93 13.16
CA LYS A 532 -0.42 -16.82 13.53
C LYS A 532 -0.12 -16.77 15.02
N LEU A 533 -0.22 -15.59 15.63
CA LEU A 533 -0.06 -15.46 17.08
C LEU A 533 -1.19 -16.16 17.81
N ARG A 534 -2.45 -16.02 17.37
CA ARG A 534 -3.58 -16.78 17.96
C ARG A 534 -3.38 -18.29 17.87
N GLU A 535 -2.85 -18.81 16.77
CA GLU A 535 -2.55 -20.23 16.64
C GLU A 535 -1.37 -20.65 17.55
N GLN A 536 -0.31 -19.84 17.62
CA GLN A 536 0.85 -20.06 18.46
C GLN A 536 0.49 -20.11 19.94
N PHE A 537 -0.39 -19.22 20.40
CA PHE A 537 -0.81 -19.08 21.79
C PHE A 537 -2.19 -19.69 22.09
N LYS A 538 -2.72 -20.53 21.21
CA LYS A 538 -4.05 -21.16 21.35
C LYS A 538 -4.25 -21.94 22.67
N GLN A 539 -3.17 -22.48 23.22
CA GLN A 539 -3.19 -23.24 24.49
C GLN A 539 -2.72 -22.39 25.69
N HIS A 540 -2.51 -21.09 25.49
CA HIS A 540 -2.10 -20.21 26.58
C HIS A 540 -3.26 -20.02 27.57
N VAL A 541 -2.99 -20.28 28.84
CA VAL A 541 -3.95 -20.09 29.94
C VAL A 541 -3.63 -18.77 30.61
N LEU A 542 -4.62 -17.87 30.62
CA LEU A 542 -4.47 -16.57 31.26
C LEU A 542 -4.38 -16.74 32.80
N PRO A 543 -3.55 -15.93 33.49
CA PRO A 543 -3.43 -15.99 34.97
C PRO A 543 -4.73 -15.65 35.71
N THR A 544 -5.70 -15.08 34.99
CA THR A 544 -7.01 -14.66 35.54
C THR A 544 -8.10 -15.74 35.45
N VAL A 545 -7.76 -16.90 34.87
CA VAL A 545 -8.67 -18.06 34.73
C VAL A 545 -8.69 -18.90 35.98
#